data_34264ec1ce5271f1037929c2b4c6b43a
#
_entry.id   34264ec1ce5271f1037929c2b4c6b43a
#
_cell.length_a   1.000
_cell.length_b   1.000
_cell.length_c   1.000
_cell.angle_alpha   90.00
_cell.angle_beta   90.00
_cell.angle_gamma   90.00
#
_symmetry.space_group_name_H-M   'P 1'
#
loop_
_entity.id
_entity.type
_entity.pdbx_description
1 polymer ?
#
loop_
_entity_poly.entity_id
_entity_poly.type
_entity_poly.pdbx_seq_one_letter_code
_entity_poly.pdbx_strand_id
1 'polypeptide(L)'
;AFTPSVANAESLADKLCDLGIVSEVVCGETPTLEREQYIRDFRSGEIHCLVTVLALSVGFDVPDVDCIIWCRPTKSPVLYVQGMGRGCRIADGKEDCLVLDFTDTVERLGPVDIIKGRAKRTGGPQEAPFSICPACGDRNTASALICASCGAVIREEIVKPQDAKVSYAALLSAQMVATVTWHDVSRVDYKLHSKPGKPDSVRVDYYDGLLRVASSWQCFD
;
A
#
# COMPACT_ATOMS: atom_id res chain seq x y z
N ALA A 1 2.00 11.38 -3.93
CA ALA A 1 2.99 11.25 -2.86
C ALA A 1 2.34 10.65 -1.61
N PHE A 2 3.06 9.79 -0.89
CA PHE A 2 2.60 9.17 0.36
C PHE A 2 3.45 9.66 1.53
N THR A 3 2.81 10.19 2.58
CA THR A 3 3.47 10.76 3.76
C THR A 3 2.99 10.11 5.06
N PRO A 4 3.77 10.19 6.15
CA PRO A 4 3.40 9.57 7.43
C PRO A 4 2.34 10.35 8.22
N SER A 5 2.23 11.67 8.04
CA SER A 5 1.30 12.54 8.77
C SER A 5 0.76 13.68 7.89
N VAL A 6 -0.31 14.33 8.34
CA VAL A 6 -0.90 15.46 7.65
C VAL A 6 0.08 16.64 7.60
N ALA A 7 0.75 16.95 8.70
CA ALA A 7 1.76 18.01 8.73
C ALA A 7 2.92 17.78 7.74
N ASN A 8 3.34 16.51 7.56
CA ASN A 8 4.32 16.17 6.52
C ASN A 8 3.73 16.32 5.10
N ALA A 9 2.44 16.03 4.93
CA ALA A 9 1.78 16.17 3.64
C ALA A 9 1.69 17.64 3.23
N GLU A 10 1.27 18.51 4.13
CA GLU A 10 1.20 19.96 3.94
C GLU A 10 2.59 20.54 3.62
N SER A 11 3.58 20.22 4.45
CA SER A 11 4.97 20.69 4.22
C SER A 11 5.56 20.21 2.89
N LEU A 12 5.20 19.00 2.44
CA LEU A 12 5.67 18.48 1.15
C LEU A 12 4.94 19.20 0.00
N ALA A 13 3.62 19.37 0.10
CA ALA A 13 2.84 20.05 -0.92
C ALA A 13 3.32 21.49 -1.11
N ASP A 14 3.54 22.24 -0.01
CA ASP A 14 4.08 23.60 -0.06
C ASP A 14 5.42 23.66 -0.80
N LYS A 15 6.35 22.76 -0.45
CA LYS A 15 7.67 22.71 -1.12
C LYS A 15 7.59 22.33 -2.59
N LEU A 16 6.66 21.45 -2.96
CA LEU A 16 6.43 21.11 -4.37
C LEU A 16 5.85 22.31 -5.13
N CYS A 17 4.91 23.03 -4.53
CA CYS A 17 4.36 24.27 -5.09
C CYS A 17 5.44 25.34 -5.27
N ASP A 18 6.33 25.53 -4.30
CA ASP A 18 7.48 26.43 -4.39
C ASP A 18 8.41 26.09 -5.57
N LEU A 19 8.47 24.83 -5.95
CA LEU A 19 9.21 24.34 -7.12
C LEU A 19 8.41 24.39 -8.43
N GLY A 20 7.18 24.92 -8.40
CA GLY A 20 6.31 25.01 -9.57
C GLY A 20 5.51 23.75 -9.87
N ILE A 21 5.50 22.78 -8.96
CA ILE A 21 4.70 21.55 -9.09
C ILE A 21 3.40 21.75 -8.33
N VAL A 22 2.30 22.01 -9.04
CA VAL A 22 0.97 22.21 -8.44
C VAL A 22 0.59 20.96 -7.66
N SER A 23 0.40 21.12 -6.36
CA SER A 23 0.23 20.00 -5.44
C SER A 23 -0.88 20.27 -4.43
N GLU A 24 -1.71 19.25 -4.16
CA GLU A 24 -2.80 19.33 -3.19
C GLU A 24 -2.75 18.17 -2.19
N VAL A 25 -3.22 18.44 -0.97
CA VAL A 25 -3.25 17.45 0.12
C VAL A 25 -4.62 16.78 0.19
N VAL A 26 -4.64 15.45 0.17
CA VAL A 26 -5.84 14.63 0.39
C VAL A 26 -5.65 13.78 1.63
N CYS A 27 -6.41 14.07 2.68
CA CYS A 27 -6.39 13.34 3.94
C CYS A 27 -7.79 12.82 4.33
N GLY A 28 -7.91 12.19 5.49
CA GLY A 28 -9.19 11.67 5.99
C GLY A 28 -10.24 12.75 6.24
N GLU A 29 -9.80 13.97 6.57
CA GLU A 29 -10.64 15.12 6.89
C GLU A 29 -11.04 15.94 5.65
N THR A 30 -10.42 15.70 4.49
CA THR A 30 -10.76 16.38 3.24
C THR A 30 -12.22 16.08 2.86
N PRO A 31 -13.09 17.11 2.71
CA PRO A 31 -14.48 16.93 2.33
C PRO A 31 -14.63 16.16 1.02
N THR A 32 -15.70 15.35 0.90
CA THR A 32 -15.88 14.48 -0.26
C THR A 32 -15.91 15.24 -1.58
N LEU A 33 -16.60 16.38 -1.63
CA LEU A 33 -16.70 17.21 -2.85
C LEU A 33 -15.35 17.80 -3.26
N GLU A 34 -14.57 18.25 -2.30
CA GLU A 34 -13.23 18.80 -2.53
C GLU A 34 -12.27 17.71 -3.00
N ARG A 35 -12.32 16.52 -2.37
CA ARG A 35 -11.54 15.35 -2.80
C ARG A 35 -11.86 14.95 -4.24
N GLU A 36 -13.14 14.92 -4.60
CA GLU A 36 -13.56 14.61 -5.97
C GLU A 36 -13.07 15.67 -6.95
N GLN A 37 -13.04 16.94 -6.55
CA GLN A 37 -12.49 18.01 -7.37
C GLN A 37 -11.00 17.81 -7.61
N TYR A 38 -10.21 17.61 -6.55
CA TYR A 38 -8.76 17.36 -6.65
C TYR A 38 -8.44 16.14 -7.52
N ILE A 39 -9.25 15.11 -7.44
CA ILE A 39 -9.07 13.92 -8.31
C ILE A 39 -9.36 14.27 -9.78
N ARG A 40 -10.37 15.10 -10.07
CA ARG A 40 -10.65 15.54 -11.44
C ARG A 40 -9.53 16.41 -11.99
N ASP A 41 -9.05 17.37 -11.18
CA ASP A 41 -7.99 18.30 -11.56
C ASP A 41 -6.64 17.57 -11.74
N PHE A 42 -6.41 16.53 -10.95
CA PHE A 42 -5.26 15.64 -11.14
C PHE A 42 -5.35 14.82 -12.43
N ARG A 43 -6.55 14.35 -12.80
CA ARG A 43 -6.75 13.65 -14.08
C ARG A 43 -6.63 14.58 -15.29
N SER A 44 -7.03 15.85 -15.16
CA SER A 44 -6.88 16.83 -16.23
C SER A 44 -5.45 17.37 -16.36
N GLY A 45 -4.58 17.11 -15.36
CA GLY A 45 -3.22 17.62 -15.30
C GLY A 45 -3.13 19.06 -14.74
N GLU A 46 -4.19 19.61 -14.20
CA GLU A 46 -4.17 20.89 -13.48
C GLU A 46 -3.43 20.76 -12.15
N ILE A 47 -3.60 19.63 -11.46
CA ILE A 47 -2.80 19.22 -10.30
C ILE A 47 -1.78 18.18 -10.76
N HIS A 48 -0.51 18.42 -10.47
CA HIS A 48 0.58 17.52 -10.85
C HIS A 48 0.89 16.48 -9.78
N CYS A 49 0.63 16.78 -8.51
CA CYS A 49 0.90 15.85 -7.42
C CYS A 49 -0.20 15.88 -6.35
N LEU A 50 -0.77 14.72 -6.05
CA LEU A 50 -1.62 14.54 -4.87
C LEU A 50 -0.80 13.98 -3.72
N VAL A 51 -0.75 14.70 -2.61
CA VAL A 51 -0.05 14.30 -1.40
C VAL A 51 -1.04 13.71 -0.40
N THR A 52 -0.81 12.49 0.07
CA THR A 52 -1.76 11.78 0.92
C THR A 52 -1.10 11.07 2.10
N VAL A 53 -1.85 10.94 3.19
CA VAL A 53 -1.43 10.15 4.35
C VAL A 53 -1.90 8.70 4.27
N LEU A 54 -3.14 8.45 3.89
CA LEU A 54 -3.74 7.12 3.69
C LEU A 54 -5.02 7.20 2.85
N ALA A 55 -5.54 8.41 2.59
CA ALA A 55 -6.88 8.62 2.08
C ALA A 55 -7.12 8.09 0.67
N LEU A 56 -6.06 7.91 -0.11
CA LEU A 56 -6.13 7.39 -1.48
C LEU A 56 -5.96 5.85 -1.56
N SER A 57 -6.01 5.16 -0.41
CA SER A 57 -5.94 3.69 -0.39
C SER A 57 -7.25 3.03 -0.89
N VAL A 58 -8.38 3.73 -0.81
CA VAL A 58 -9.71 3.24 -1.22
C VAL A 58 -10.37 4.25 -2.15
N GLY A 59 -10.91 3.79 -3.27
CA GLY A 59 -11.69 4.63 -4.20
C GLY A 59 -10.89 5.56 -5.12
N PHE A 60 -9.57 5.60 -5.01
CA PHE A 60 -8.73 6.36 -5.94
C PHE A 60 -8.40 5.49 -7.17
N ASP A 61 -9.02 5.81 -8.28
CA ASP A 61 -8.82 5.13 -9.54
C ASP A 61 -8.34 6.10 -10.62
N VAL A 62 -7.01 6.31 -10.64
CA VAL A 62 -6.32 7.06 -11.69
C VAL A 62 -5.20 6.14 -12.20
N PRO A 63 -5.39 5.48 -13.35
CA PRO A 63 -4.41 4.54 -13.88
C PRO A 63 -3.16 5.22 -14.44
N ASP A 64 -3.27 6.49 -14.82
CA ASP A 64 -2.22 7.27 -15.49
C ASP A 64 -1.10 7.76 -14.57
N VAL A 65 -1.14 7.38 -13.27
CA VAL A 65 -0.07 7.73 -12.32
C VAL A 65 1.26 7.19 -12.81
N ASP A 66 2.16 8.08 -13.19
CA ASP A 66 3.49 7.82 -13.73
C ASP A 66 4.62 7.97 -12.71
N CYS A 67 4.31 8.56 -11.55
CA CYS A 67 5.29 8.74 -10.47
C CYS A 67 4.67 8.47 -9.09
N ILE A 68 5.38 7.71 -8.26
CA ILE A 68 5.06 7.52 -6.84
C ILE A 68 6.21 8.06 -6.00
N ILE A 69 5.91 9.07 -5.16
CA ILE A 69 6.83 9.60 -4.17
C ILE A 69 6.47 8.95 -2.82
N TRP A 70 7.35 8.10 -2.31
CA TRP A 70 7.14 7.35 -1.09
C TRP A 70 7.96 7.92 0.06
N CYS A 71 7.33 8.75 0.91
CA CYS A 71 7.93 9.35 2.09
C CYS A 71 7.45 8.70 3.40
N ARG A 72 6.78 7.55 3.31
CA ARG A 72 6.20 6.85 4.45
C ARG A 72 6.93 5.54 4.74
N PRO A 73 7.82 5.45 5.75
CA PRO A 73 8.40 4.18 6.15
C PRO A 73 7.30 3.22 6.63
N THR A 74 7.27 2.01 6.10
CA THR A 74 6.29 1.01 6.52
C THR A 74 6.91 -0.38 6.68
N LYS A 75 6.42 -1.10 7.71
CA LYS A 75 6.69 -2.52 7.90
C LYS A 75 5.53 -3.40 7.38
N SER A 76 4.46 -2.77 6.90
CA SER A 76 3.27 -3.47 6.41
C SER A 76 3.42 -3.77 4.91
N PRO A 77 3.58 -5.04 4.52
CA PRO A 77 3.60 -5.42 3.11
C PRO A 77 2.30 -5.04 2.38
N VAL A 78 1.16 -5.09 3.09
CA VAL A 78 -0.15 -4.74 2.52
C VAL A 78 -0.19 -3.27 2.12
N LEU A 79 0.23 -2.37 3.02
CA LEU A 79 0.26 -0.94 2.73
C LEU A 79 1.21 -0.61 1.58
N TYR A 80 2.37 -1.26 1.56
CA TYR A 80 3.36 -1.11 0.50
C TYR A 80 2.80 -1.55 -0.86
N VAL A 81 2.25 -2.76 -0.95
CA VAL A 81 1.66 -3.29 -2.20
C VAL A 81 0.49 -2.41 -2.67
N GLN A 82 -0.36 -1.92 -1.76
CA GLN A 82 -1.46 -1.03 -2.12
C GLN A 82 -0.98 0.31 -2.67
N GLY A 83 0.04 0.90 -2.05
CA GLY A 83 0.61 2.17 -2.50
C GLY A 83 1.31 2.04 -3.85
N MET A 84 2.21 1.08 -3.99
CA MET A 84 2.95 0.85 -5.24
C MET A 84 2.03 0.38 -6.38
N GLY A 85 1.01 -0.41 -6.06
CA GLY A 85 0.01 -0.87 -7.02
C GLY A 85 -0.80 0.26 -7.68
N ARG A 86 -0.77 1.49 -7.14
CA ARG A 86 -1.38 2.64 -7.81
C ARG A 86 -0.61 3.05 -9.06
N GLY A 87 0.71 2.95 -9.04
CA GLY A 87 1.55 3.22 -10.19
C GLY A 87 1.72 2.04 -11.14
N CYS A 88 1.44 0.82 -10.71
CA CYS A 88 1.56 -0.38 -11.55
C CYS A 88 0.35 -0.62 -12.48
N ARG A 89 -0.62 0.30 -12.51
CA ARG A 89 -1.79 0.16 -13.38
C ARG A 89 -1.41 0.50 -14.82
N ILE A 90 -2.05 -0.22 -15.75
CA ILE A 90 -1.89 -0.01 -17.17
C ILE A 90 -2.82 1.12 -17.61
N ALA A 91 -2.29 2.05 -18.41
CA ALA A 91 -3.03 3.13 -19.06
C ALA A 91 -2.51 3.36 -20.47
N ASP A 92 -3.35 3.91 -21.35
CA ASP A 92 -2.95 4.23 -22.70
C ASP A 92 -1.83 5.28 -22.71
N GLY A 93 -0.74 4.99 -23.42
CA GLY A 93 0.42 5.88 -23.51
C GLY A 93 1.36 5.87 -22.29
N LYS A 94 1.06 5.08 -21.26
CA LYS A 94 1.93 4.90 -20.12
C LYS A 94 2.87 3.70 -20.33
N GLU A 95 4.17 3.95 -20.35
CA GLU A 95 5.20 2.92 -20.51
C GLU A 95 5.69 2.36 -19.18
N ASP A 96 5.86 3.24 -18.16
CA ASP A 96 6.37 2.88 -16.85
C ASP A 96 5.80 3.73 -15.71
N CYS A 97 6.30 3.54 -14.51
CA CYS A 97 6.06 4.38 -13.35
C CYS A 97 7.33 4.53 -12.54
N LEU A 98 7.77 5.77 -12.38
CA LEU A 98 8.90 6.10 -11.54
C LEU A 98 8.52 5.98 -10.05
N VAL A 99 9.35 5.30 -9.26
CA VAL A 99 9.18 5.24 -7.81
C VAL A 99 10.36 5.90 -7.11
N LEU A 100 10.06 6.97 -6.39
CA LEU A 100 11.02 7.69 -5.55
C LEU A 100 10.78 7.30 -4.08
N ASP A 101 11.56 6.35 -3.59
CA ASP A 101 11.49 5.92 -2.18
C ASP A 101 12.48 6.71 -1.32
N PHE A 102 11.96 7.65 -0.53
CA PHE A 102 12.71 8.42 0.46
C PHE A 102 12.81 7.69 1.81
N THR A 103 12.49 6.39 1.81
CA THR A 103 12.62 5.52 2.98
C THR A 103 13.47 4.31 2.61
N ASP A 104 13.54 3.32 3.46
CA ASP A 104 14.16 2.02 3.16
C ASP A 104 13.13 0.95 2.77
N THR A 105 11.93 1.36 2.40
CA THR A 105 10.79 0.43 2.28
C THR A 105 10.97 -0.52 1.10
N VAL A 106 11.34 -0.01 -0.07
CA VAL A 106 11.57 -0.83 -1.28
C VAL A 106 12.75 -1.79 -1.07
N GLU A 107 13.86 -1.30 -0.50
CA GLU A 107 15.03 -2.13 -0.23
C GLU A 107 14.74 -3.24 0.77
N ARG A 108 13.96 -2.94 1.81
CA ARG A 108 13.66 -3.86 2.90
C ARG A 108 12.58 -4.88 2.57
N LEU A 109 11.53 -4.49 1.85
CA LEU A 109 10.40 -5.36 1.51
C LEU A 109 10.60 -6.07 0.16
N GLY A 110 11.48 -5.55 -0.69
CA GLY A 110 11.78 -6.09 -2.00
C GLY A 110 10.69 -5.81 -3.06
N PRO A 111 10.78 -6.46 -4.22
CA PRO A 111 9.83 -6.29 -5.31
C PRO A 111 8.38 -6.61 -4.90
N VAL A 112 7.43 -5.77 -5.34
CA VAL A 112 6.01 -5.87 -4.92
C VAL A 112 5.32 -7.13 -5.42
N ASP A 113 5.75 -7.67 -6.54
CA ASP A 113 5.18 -8.85 -7.20
C ASP A 113 5.55 -10.18 -6.51
N ILE A 114 6.64 -10.20 -5.73
CA ILE A 114 7.05 -11.40 -4.98
C ILE A 114 6.51 -11.42 -3.55
N ILE A 115 5.89 -10.34 -3.08
CA ILE A 115 5.36 -10.25 -1.73
C ILE A 115 4.15 -11.17 -1.59
N LYS A 116 4.33 -12.27 -0.88
CA LYS A 116 3.25 -13.19 -0.54
C LYS A 116 2.52 -12.70 0.71
N GLY A 117 1.19 -12.65 0.65
CA GLY A 117 0.36 -12.40 1.82
C GLY A 117 0.68 -13.44 2.91
N ARG A 118 0.88 -12.98 4.15
CA ARG A 118 1.01 -13.91 5.27
C ARG A 118 -0.29 -14.68 5.43
N ALA A 119 -0.21 -16.01 5.43
CA ALA A 119 -1.32 -16.84 5.89
C ALA A 119 -1.73 -16.38 7.31
N LYS A 120 -3.04 -16.27 7.53
CA LYS A 120 -3.59 -15.93 8.86
C LYS A 120 -2.97 -16.91 9.88
N ARG A 121 -2.20 -16.38 10.82
CA ARG A 121 -1.70 -17.21 11.92
C ARG A 121 -2.90 -17.71 12.71
N THR A 122 -3.15 -18.99 12.69
CA THR A 122 -4.11 -19.68 13.58
C THR A 122 -3.47 -19.85 14.96
N GLY A 123 -3.05 -18.77 15.57
CA GLY A 123 -2.54 -18.74 16.93
C GLY A 123 -3.55 -18.01 17.83
N GLY A 124 -3.80 -18.59 19.00
CA GLY A 124 -4.65 -17.99 20.03
C GLY A 124 -4.20 -16.57 20.41
N PRO A 125 -4.93 -15.88 21.31
CA PRO A 125 -4.63 -14.53 21.70
C PRO A 125 -3.19 -14.45 22.21
N GLN A 126 -2.32 -13.78 21.45
CA GLN A 126 -0.96 -13.43 21.89
C GLN A 126 -1.10 -12.20 22.81
N GLU A 127 -0.52 -12.28 23.99
CA GLU A 127 -0.35 -11.10 24.83
C GLU A 127 0.34 -10.01 24.02
N ALA A 128 -0.19 -8.77 24.11
CA ALA A 128 0.43 -7.64 23.46
C ALA A 128 1.90 -7.51 23.95
N PRO A 129 2.87 -7.26 23.05
CA PRO A 129 4.24 -7.09 23.47
C PRO A 129 4.34 -5.93 24.48
N PHE A 130 5.13 -6.12 25.52
CA PHE A 130 5.35 -5.12 26.58
C PHE A 130 6.86 -4.91 26.79
N SER A 131 7.22 -3.79 27.38
CA SER A 131 8.56 -3.48 27.87
C SER A 131 8.55 -3.39 29.39
N ILE A 132 9.60 -3.87 30.03
CA ILE A 132 9.77 -3.78 31.49
C ILE A 132 10.64 -2.55 31.79
N CYS A 133 10.20 -1.73 32.74
CA CYS A 133 10.97 -0.59 33.18
C CYS A 133 12.26 -1.04 33.94
N PRO A 134 13.43 -0.59 33.54
CA PRO A 134 14.67 -0.99 34.20
C PRO A 134 14.82 -0.43 35.64
N ALA A 135 14.09 0.64 35.99
CA ALA A 135 14.16 1.30 37.28
C ALA A 135 13.16 0.73 38.29
N CYS A 136 11.91 0.43 37.92
CA CYS A 136 10.88 -0.02 38.86
C CYS A 136 10.32 -1.40 38.56
N GLY A 137 10.70 -2.02 37.45
CA GLY A 137 10.20 -3.36 37.04
C GLY A 137 8.77 -3.38 36.49
N ASP A 138 8.12 -2.23 36.34
CA ASP A 138 6.72 -2.18 35.92
C ASP A 138 6.56 -2.39 34.41
N ARG A 139 5.41 -2.95 34.02
CA ARG A 139 5.09 -3.24 32.61
C ARG A 139 4.55 -1.99 31.92
N ASN A 140 5.13 -1.68 30.76
CA ASN A 140 4.74 -0.58 29.91
C ASN A 140 4.44 -1.10 28.50
N THR A 141 3.79 -0.29 27.67
CA THR A 141 3.59 -0.64 26.25
C THR A 141 4.95 -0.82 25.57
N ALA A 142 5.04 -1.70 24.58
CA ALA A 142 6.30 -1.98 23.87
C ALA A 142 6.95 -0.75 23.23
N SER A 143 6.16 0.30 22.93
CA SER A 143 6.61 1.57 22.35
C SER A 143 6.87 2.67 23.38
N ALA A 144 6.70 2.41 24.68
CA ALA A 144 6.88 3.43 25.71
C ALA A 144 8.34 3.91 25.78
N LEU A 145 8.52 5.21 25.73
CA LEU A 145 9.81 5.88 25.91
C LEU A 145 10.07 6.20 27.39
N ILE A 146 8.98 6.48 28.12
CA ILE A 146 9.01 6.86 29.53
C ILE A 146 8.08 5.91 30.30
N CYS A 147 8.49 5.49 31.48
CA CYS A 147 7.67 4.65 32.36
C CYS A 147 6.48 5.42 32.92
N ALA A 148 5.27 4.86 32.74
CA ALA A 148 4.05 5.47 33.25
C ALA A 148 3.99 5.53 34.80
N SER A 149 4.68 4.62 35.49
CA SER A 149 4.66 4.51 36.95
C SER A 149 5.70 5.34 37.65
N CYS A 150 6.96 5.38 37.16
CA CYS A 150 8.06 6.05 37.88
C CYS A 150 8.71 7.19 37.06
N GLY A 151 8.27 7.45 35.83
CA GLY A 151 8.84 8.51 34.99
C GLY A 151 10.24 8.23 34.43
N ALA A 152 10.83 7.06 34.70
CA ALA A 152 12.15 6.72 34.19
C ALA A 152 12.12 6.50 32.66
N VAL A 153 13.19 6.90 31.99
CA VAL A 153 13.37 6.65 30.55
C VAL A 153 13.60 5.16 30.33
N ILE A 154 12.73 4.54 29.56
CA ILE A 154 12.81 3.12 29.15
C ILE A 154 13.65 2.97 27.89
N ARG A 155 13.49 3.93 26.96
CA ARG A 155 14.17 3.92 25.67
C ARG A 155 14.41 5.35 25.21
N GLU A 156 15.58 5.60 24.68
CA GLU A 156 15.86 6.87 24.01
C GLU A 156 15.28 6.87 22.59
N GLU A 157 14.76 8.02 22.17
CA GLU A 157 14.31 8.22 20.79
C GLU A 157 15.54 8.37 19.90
N ILE A 158 15.89 7.33 19.18
CA ILE A 158 17.00 7.38 18.22
C ILE A 158 16.46 8.00 16.94
N VAL A 159 16.62 9.30 16.78
CA VAL A 159 16.46 9.98 15.49
C VAL A 159 17.67 9.61 14.64
N LYS A 160 17.50 8.62 13.78
CA LYS A 160 18.52 8.30 12.78
C LYS A 160 18.47 9.38 11.70
N PRO A 161 19.58 10.11 11.45
CA PRO A 161 19.63 10.99 10.29
C PRO A 161 19.40 10.13 9.04
N GLN A 162 18.44 10.53 8.22
CA GLN A 162 18.20 9.88 6.93
C GLN A 162 19.17 10.48 5.92
N ASP A 163 20.23 9.76 5.64
CA ASP A 163 21.09 10.07 4.50
C ASP A 163 20.38 9.63 3.23
N ALA A 164 20.15 10.56 2.30
CA ALA A 164 19.62 10.24 1.00
C ALA A 164 20.62 9.36 0.25
N LYS A 165 20.28 8.10 -0.01
CA LYS A 165 21.06 7.19 -0.82
C LYS A 165 20.29 6.84 -2.07
N VAL A 166 20.95 6.90 -3.21
CA VAL A 166 20.38 6.36 -4.44
C VAL A 166 20.43 4.84 -4.36
N SER A 167 19.28 4.20 -4.41
CA SER A 167 19.15 2.74 -4.49
C SER A 167 18.55 2.36 -5.85
N TYR A 168 19.17 1.38 -6.50
CA TYR A 168 18.67 0.79 -7.74
C TYR A 168 17.93 -0.53 -7.47
N ALA A 169 17.37 -0.69 -6.27
CA ALA A 169 16.58 -1.86 -5.91
C ALA A 169 15.37 -1.99 -6.83
N ALA A 170 15.20 -3.15 -7.45
CA ALA A 170 14.11 -3.41 -8.37
C ALA A 170 12.75 -3.39 -7.65
N LEU A 171 11.81 -2.59 -8.16
CA LEU A 171 10.43 -2.55 -7.68
C LEU A 171 9.63 -3.79 -8.10
N LEU A 172 9.92 -4.30 -9.29
CA LEU A 172 9.35 -5.53 -9.84
C LEU A 172 10.45 -6.57 -9.99
N SER A 173 10.13 -7.84 -9.75
CA SER A 173 11.09 -8.92 -9.98
C SER A 173 11.34 -9.09 -11.48
N ALA A 174 12.59 -9.30 -11.86
CA ALA A 174 12.97 -9.55 -13.26
C ALA A 174 12.35 -10.85 -13.84
N GLN A 175 11.67 -11.62 -13.02
CA GLN A 175 11.11 -12.93 -13.39
C GLN A 175 9.66 -12.90 -13.86
N MET A 176 8.96 -11.76 -13.76
CA MET A 176 7.59 -11.66 -14.28
C MET A 176 7.52 -11.07 -15.68
N VAL A 177 8.13 -11.72 -16.63
CA VAL A 177 7.45 -11.82 -17.93
C VAL A 177 6.25 -12.71 -17.68
N ALA A 178 5.04 -12.15 -17.68
CA ALA A 178 3.82 -12.94 -17.62
C ALA A 178 3.85 -13.89 -18.82
N THR A 179 4.28 -15.11 -18.58
CA THR A 179 4.25 -16.14 -19.59
C THR A 179 2.78 -16.48 -19.75
N VAL A 180 2.16 -15.96 -20.79
CA VAL A 180 0.80 -16.34 -21.17
C VAL A 180 0.88 -17.81 -21.62
N THR A 181 0.48 -18.70 -20.74
CA THR A 181 0.31 -20.11 -21.07
C THR A 181 -1.13 -20.31 -21.56
N TRP A 182 -1.26 -20.73 -22.80
CA TRP A 182 -2.54 -21.15 -23.35
C TRP A 182 -2.79 -22.60 -22.95
N HIS A 183 -3.98 -22.87 -22.42
CA HIS A 183 -4.43 -24.20 -22.07
C HIS A 183 -5.68 -24.52 -22.88
N ASP A 184 -5.76 -25.74 -23.40
CA ASP A 184 -6.99 -26.26 -23.99
C ASP A 184 -7.97 -26.56 -22.87
N VAL A 185 -9.15 -25.92 -22.90
CA VAL A 185 -10.20 -26.17 -21.91
C VAL A 185 -11.05 -27.33 -22.37
N SER A 186 -10.91 -28.48 -21.73
CA SER A 186 -11.68 -29.68 -22.02
C SER A 186 -12.99 -29.75 -21.23
N ARG A 187 -13.07 -29.07 -20.07
CA ARG A 187 -14.25 -29.04 -19.20
C ARG A 187 -14.34 -27.73 -18.41
N VAL A 188 -15.57 -27.28 -18.21
CA VAL A 188 -15.88 -26.12 -17.37
C VAL A 188 -16.93 -26.53 -16.33
N ASP A 189 -16.61 -26.33 -15.07
CA ASP A 189 -17.52 -26.61 -13.95
C ASP A 189 -17.99 -25.28 -13.33
N TYR A 190 -19.29 -25.22 -13.02
CA TYR A 190 -19.93 -24.06 -12.40
C TYR A 190 -20.33 -24.42 -10.96
N LYS A 191 -19.98 -23.58 -10.00
CA LYS A 191 -20.35 -23.73 -8.59
C LYS A 191 -21.03 -22.47 -8.09
N LEU A 192 -22.30 -22.59 -7.74
CA LEU A 192 -23.02 -21.51 -7.07
C LEU A 192 -22.50 -21.32 -5.66
N HIS A 193 -22.27 -20.08 -5.29
CA HIS A 193 -21.81 -19.68 -3.99
C HIS A 193 -22.74 -18.61 -3.43
N SER A 194 -23.54 -18.99 -2.42
CA SER A 194 -24.46 -18.10 -1.74
C SER A 194 -23.99 -17.87 -0.30
N LYS A 195 -23.99 -16.60 0.14
CA LYS A 195 -23.67 -16.21 1.52
C LYS A 195 -24.75 -15.28 2.03
N PRO A 196 -25.25 -15.48 3.28
CA PRO A 196 -26.23 -14.58 3.87
C PRO A 196 -25.77 -13.12 3.82
N GLY A 197 -26.61 -12.23 3.28
CA GLY A 197 -26.36 -10.79 3.19
C GLY A 197 -25.39 -10.35 2.10
N LYS A 198 -25.04 -11.23 1.14
CA LYS A 198 -24.24 -10.89 -0.05
C LYS A 198 -24.92 -11.40 -1.30
N PRO A 199 -24.75 -10.74 -2.47
CA PRO A 199 -25.24 -11.25 -3.72
C PRO A 199 -24.63 -12.62 -4.03
N ASP A 200 -25.41 -13.45 -4.71
CA ASP A 200 -24.94 -14.76 -5.17
C ASP A 200 -23.84 -14.59 -6.19
N SER A 201 -22.92 -15.54 -6.19
CA SER A 201 -21.82 -15.56 -7.15
C SER A 201 -21.61 -16.96 -7.69
N VAL A 202 -21.16 -17.06 -8.94
CA VAL A 202 -20.78 -18.32 -9.55
C VAL A 202 -19.27 -18.37 -9.70
N ARG A 203 -18.68 -19.43 -9.18
CA ARG A 203 -17.31 -19.78 -9.50
C ARG A 203 -17.30 -20.67 -10.72
N VAL A 204 -16.49 -20.28 -11.69
CA VAL A 204 -16.27 -21.04 -12.92
C VAL A 204 -14.86 -21.62 -12.86
N ASP A 205 -14.75 -22.94 -12.82
CA ASP A 205 -13.49 -23.68 -12.82
C ASP A 205 -13.23 -24.25 -14.22
N TYR A 206 -12.06 -23.98 -14.78
CA TYR A 206 -11.63 -24.43 -16.11
C TYR A 206 -10.63 -25.58 -15.96
N TYR A 207 -10.82 -26.66 -16.72
CA TYR A 207 -10.00 -27.87 -16.65
C TYR A 207 -9.41 -28.23 -18.01
N ASP A 208 -8.15 -28.67 -17.97
CA ASP A 208 -7.48 -29.41 -19.03
C ASP A 208 -7.30 -30.86 -18.56
N GLY A 209 -8.13 -31.76 -19.08
CA GLY A 209 -8.25 -33.13 -18.57
C GLY A 209 -8.72 -33.13 -17.11
N LEU A 210 -7.86 -33.64 -16.21
CA LEU A 210 -8.11 -33.69 -14.76
C LEU A 210 -7.53 -32.49 -14.00
N LEU A 211 -6.70 -31.67 -14.65
CA LEU A 211 -6.03 -30.54 -14.02
C LEU A 211 -6.89 -29.29 -14.12
N ARG A 212 -7.15 -28.62 -12.98
CA ARG A 212 -7.76 -27.31 -12.96
C ARG A 212 -6.71 -26.25 -13.32
N VAL A 213 -6.86 -25.62 -14.50
CA VAL A 213 -5.90 -24.64 -15.03
C VAL A 213 -6.21 -23.20 -14.63
N ALA A 214 -7.51 -22.88 -14.43
CA ALA A 214 -7.92 -21.54 -14.00
C ALA A 214 -9.24 -21.57 -13.23
N SER A 215 -9.55 -20.48 -12.56
CA SER A 215 -10.88 -20.20 -11.97
C SER A 215 -11.22 -18.74 -12.11
N SER A 216 -12.46 -18.42 -12.40
CA SER A 216 -13.01 -17.07 -12.39
C SER A 216 -14.24 -16.98 -11.48
N TRP A 217 -14.58 -15.76 -11.03
CA TRP A 217 -15.77 -15.50 -10.24
C TRP A 217 -16.64 -14.48 -10.95
N GLN A 218 -17.92 -14.76 -11.03
CA GLN A 218 -18.92 -13.84 -11.56
C GLN A 218 -19.95 -13.57 -10.47
N CYS A 219 -20.12 -12.30 -10.10
CA CYS A 219 -21.17 -11.87 -9.18
C CYS A 219 -22.40 -11.50 -10.01
N PHE A 220 -23.57 -11.84 -9.50
CA PHE A 220 -24.85 -11.39 -10.05
C PHE A 220 -25.25 -10.15 -9.26
N ASP A 221 -25.41 -9.03 -9.96
CA ASP A 221 -25.98 -7.79 -9.40
C ASP A 221 -27.49 -7.92 -9.20
#